data_fa890f3d4ef85ed943dc43ba7cecf9b6
#
_entry.id   fa890f3d4ef85ed943dc43ba7cecf9b6
#
_cell.length_a   1.000
_cell.length_b   1.000
_cell.length_c   1.000
_cell.angle_alpha   90.00
_cell.angle_beta   90.00
_cell.angle_gamma   90.00
#
_symmetry.space_group_name_H-M   'P 1'
#
loop_
_entity.id
_entity.type
_entity.pdbx_description
1 polymer ?
#
loop_
_entity_poly.entity_id
_entity_poly.type
_entity_poly.pdbx_seq_one_letter_code
_entity_poly.pdbx_strand_id
1 'polypeptide(L)'
;MKAIGYVRVSTDKQAEQGVSLEAQEAKIRAMATVQGADLLEVIIDGGESAKNLNRPGLKRLIGRVDSGKVEAVITAKLDRLTRSVKDLCSLLELFEKRGVALISVAESLDTASAAGRLVITIMAAVSQWEREAIGERTRDALWHKRRSGERVGNIRFGFRLSPDGKHVEPDPGEQGVLTEIRHLRQSGYTMRGIAAALNRQSVRTRRGSAWRLEHVARIIKQATGPR
;
A
#
# COMPACT_ATOMS: atom_id res chain seq x y z
N MET A 1 13.83 -2.52 33.71
CA MET A 1 13.32 -2.56 32.31
C MET A 1 14.43 -2.09 31.38
N LYS A 2 14.80 -2.88 30.36
CA LYS A 2 15.85 -2.53 29.38
C LYS A 2 15.22 -1.78 28.22
N ALA A 3 15.68 -0.55 27.96
CA ALA A 3 15.11 0.33 26.95
C ALA A 3 16.12 0.73 25.86
N ILE A 4 15.60 1.03 24.67
CA ILE A 4 16.34 1.67 23.56
C ILE A 4 15.67 2.98 23.22
N GLY A 5 16.46 4.04 23.13
CA GLY A 5 16.02 5.33 22.60
C GLY A 5 16.04 5.35 21.07
N TYR A 6 15.09 6.06 20.45
CA TYR A 6 15.10 6.31 19.02
C TYR A 6 14.88 7.79 18.71
N VAL A 7 15.78 8.33 17.89
CA VAL A 7 15.81 9.73 17.48
C VAL A 7 15.92 9.83 15.97
N ARG A 8 15.24 10.79 15.37
CA ARG A 8 15.35 11.08 13.93
C ARG A 8 15.40 12.59 13.66
N VAL A 9 16.31 12.98 12.76
CA VAL A 9 16.37 14.34 12.19
C VAL A 9 16.29 14.26 10.66
N SER A 10 15.63 15.24 10.04
CA SER A 10 15.60 15.39 8.57
C SER A 10 16.67 16.42 8.16
N THR A 11 17.29 16.22 6.97
CA THR A 11 18.26 17.15 6.39
C THR A 11 17.76 18.57 6.22
N ASP A 12 16.45 18.74 5.89
CA ASP A 12 15.88 20.06 5.58
C ASP A 12 15.47 20.89 6.80
N LYS A 13 15.54 20.33 8.02
CA LYS A 13 15.01 20.97 9.24
C LYS A 13 16.02 21.14 10.37
N GLN A 14 17.31 21.02 10.12
CA GLN A 14 18.32 21.42 11.11
C GLN A 14 18.30 22.93 11.38
N ALA A 15 17.72 23.73 10.48
CA ALA A 15 17.73 25.19 10.55
C ALA A 15 16.45 25.84 11.10
N GLU A 16 15.26 25.20 11.06
CA GLU A 16 14.01 25.96 11.26
C GLU A 16 13.13 25.60 12.46
N GLN A 17 13.29 24.47 13.10
CA GLN A 17 12.49 24.12 14.29
C GLN A 17 13.31 23.36 15.35
N GLY A 18 14.18 24.06 16.05
CA GLY A 18 14.67 24.00 17.42
C GLY A 18 14.60 22.73 18.28
N VAL A 19 14.43 21.54 17.74
CA VAL A 19 14.58 20.31 18.53
C VAL A 19 15.81 19.59 18.02
N SER A 20 16.98 20.03 18.55
CA SER A 20 18.26 19.37 18.26
C SER A 20 18.25 17.89 18.63
N LEU A 21 19.13 17.11 18.06
CA LEU A 21 19.35 15.71 18.46
C LEU A 21 19.56 15.60 19.98
N GLU A 22 20.33 16.51 20.53
CA GLU A 22 20.63 16.58 21.98
C GLU A 22 19.36 16.78 22.81
N ALA A 23 18.45 17.67 22.39
CA ALA A 23 17.20 17.90 23.11
C ALA A 23 16.25 16.68 23.06
N GLN A 24 16.22 15.94 21.92
CA GLN A 24 15.47 14.70 21.83
C GLN A 24 16.08 13.62 22.71
N GLU A 25 17.41 13.46 22.69
CA GLU A 25 18.13 12.51 23.52
C GLU A 25 17.99 12.82 25.00
N ALA A 26 18.08 14.09 25.40
CA ALA A 26 17.83 14.51 26.79
C ALA A 26 16.44 14.13 27.29
N LYS A 27 15.40 14.33 26.46
CA LYS A 27 14.03 13.91 26.80
C LYS A 27 13.90 12.38 26.95
N ILE A 28 14.56 11.60 26.07
CA ILE A 28 14.55 10.13 26.15
C ILE A 28 15.26 9.67 27.44
N ARG A 29 16.43 10.25 27.77
CA ARG A 29 17.18 9.92 28.99
C ARG A 29 16.38 10.26 30.24
N ALA A 30 15.77 11.44 30.28
CA ALA A 30 14.90 11.84 31.38
C ALA A 30 13.72 10.88 31.56
N MET A 31 13.06 10.48 30.46
CA MET A 31 11.95 9.52 30.50
C MET A 31 12.44 8.14 30.95
N ALA A 32 13.59 7.68 30.51
CA ALA A 32 14.16 6.42 30.95
C ALA A 32 14.40 6.41 32.46
N THR A 33 14.89 7.54 33.01
CA THR A 33 15.06 7.72 34.47
C THR A 33 13.72 7.68 35.21
N VAL A 34 12.70 8.39 34.71
CA VAL A 34 11.35 8.37 35.31
C VAL A 34 10.75 6.97 35.33
N GLN A 35 10.97 6.21 34.26
CA GLN A 35 10.48 4.83 34.14
C GLN A 35 11.36 3.78 34.87
N GLY A 36 12.45 4.18 35.51
CA GLY A 36 13.41 3.26 36.09
C GLY A 36 14.01 2.30 35.06
N ALA A 37 14.16 2.76 33.82
CA ALA A 37 14.65 1.95 32.72
C ALA A 37 16.18 2.09 32.56
N ASP A 38 16.84 0.96 32.29
CA ASP A 38 18.23 0.90 31.85
C ASP A 38 18.29 1.19 30.35
N LEU A 39 18.72 2.41 29.99
CA LEU A 39 18.82 2.85 28.59
C LEU A 39 20.10 2.30 27.95
N LEU A 40 19.95 1.21 27.19
CA LEU A 40 21.09 0.48 26.59
C LEU A 40 21.81 1.30 25.52
N GLU A 41 21.06 1.97 24.64
CA GLU A 41 21.58 2.82 23.57
C GLU A 41 20.51 3.78 23.07
N VAL A 42 20.93 4.84 22.36
CA VAL A 42 20.04 5.71 21.55
C VAL A 42 20.42 5.55 20.09
N ILE A 43 19.47 5.05 19.30
CA ILE A 43 19.64 4.87 17.85
C ILE A 43 19.24 6.16 17.16
N ILE A 44 20.11 6.66 16.28
CA ILE A 44 19.94 7.93 15.56
C ILE A 44 19.80 7.65 14.06
N ASP A 45 18.69 8.09 13.46
CA ASP A 45 18.51 8.20 12.00
C ASP A 45 18.70 9.66 11.60
N GLY A 46 19.86 9.99 11.01
CA GLY A 46 20.20 11.32 10.49
C GLY A 46 19.86 11.44 9.01
N GLY A 47 19.24 12.56 8.61
CA GLY A 47 19.00 12.84 7.19
C GLY A 47 17.87 12.06 6.52
N GLU A 48 17.10 11.26 7.26
CA GLU A 48 16.12 10.33 6.73
C GLU A 48 14.68 10.83 6.84
N SER A 49 13.88 10.56 5.80
CA SER A 49 12.45 10.90 5.78
C SER A 49 11.62 9.92 6.60
N ALA A 50 10.65 10.42 7.38
CA ALA A 50 9.67 9.58 8.09
C ALA A 50 8.59 8.96 7.16
N LYS A 51 8.73 9.10 5.83
CA LYS A 51 7.72 8.63 4.85
C LYS A 51 7.73 7.11 4.63
N ASN A 52 8.82 6.43 5.01
CA ASN A 52 8.90 4.97 4.89
C ASN A 52 9.66 4.35 6.07
N LEU A 53 9.52 3.04 6.25
CA LEU A 53 10.19 2.27 7.29
C LEU A 53 11.59 1.77 6.87
N ASN A 54 12.01 2.02 5.62
CA ASN A 54 13.26 1.52 5.07
C ASN A 54 14.45 2.46 5.42
N ARG A 55 14.75 2.59 6.71
CA ARG A 55 15.81 3.45 7.26
C ARG A 55 16.81 2.61 8.06
N PRO A 56 18.11 2.92 8.00
CA PRO A 56 19.15 2.13 8.68
C PRO A 56 18.92 2.02 10.21
N GLY A 57 18.65 3.14 10.89
CA GLY A 57 18.43 3.14 12.33
C GLY A 57 17.14 2.43 12.73
N LEU A 58 16.05 2.59 11.96
CA LEU A 58 14.81 1.87 12.25
C LEU A 58 14.97 0.35 12.05
N LYS A 59 15.69 -0.08 11.01
CA LYS A 59 16.04 -1.49 10.82
C LYS A 59 16.87 -2.04 11.98
N ARG A 60 17.84 -1.25 12.45
CA ARG A 60 18.64 -1.61 13.63
C ARG A 60 17.75 -1.73 14.86
N LEU A 61 16.84 -0.79 15.08
CA LEU A 61 15.86 -0.84 16.18
C LEU A 61 15.04 -2.13 16.13
N ILE A 62 14.45 -2.45 14.96
CA ILE A 62 13.65 -3.68 14.78
C ILE A 62 14.51 -4.92 15.06
N GLY A 63 15.74 -4.98 14.56
CA GLY A 63 16.65 -6.09 14.84
C GLY A 63 16.97 -6.25 16.33
N ARG A 64 17.07 -5.14 17.08
CA ARG A 64 17.28 -5.16 18.53
C ARG A 64 16.03 -5.65 19.26
N VAL A 65 14.84 -5.23 18.83
CA VAL A 65 13.55 -5.73 19.34
C VAL A 65 13.43 -7.24 19.09
N ASP A 66 13.74 -7.69 17.88
CA ASP A 66 13.69 -9.10 17.50
C ASP A 66 14.69 -9.98 18.30
N SER A 67 15.79 -9.40 18.78
CA SER A 67 16.76 -10.12 19.62
C SER A 67 16.24 -10.53 21.01
N GLY A 68 15.07 -10.02 21.43
CA GLY A 68 14.44 -10.32 22.72
C GLY A 68 15.16 -9.75 23.95
N LYS A 69 16.10 -8.81 23.76
CA LYS A 69 16.89 -8.20 24.83
C LYS A 69 16.38 -6.81 25.25
N VAL A 70 15.30 -6.34 24.64
CA VAL A 70 14.70 -5.03 24.83
C VAL A 70 13.28 -5.19 25.34
N GLU A 71 12.91 -4.42 26.33
CA GLU A 71 11.58 -4.42 26.95
C GLU A 71 10.80 -3.14 26.62
N ALA A 72 11.51 -2.05 26.24
CA ALA A 72 10.87 -0.81 25.84
C ALA A 72 11.65 -0.07 24.74
N VAL A 73 10.90 0.64 23.91
CA VAL A 73 11.39 1.65 22.95
C VAL A 73 10.90 3.02 23.41
N ILE A 74 11.82 3.97 23.59
CA ILE A 74 11.50 5.33 24.03
C ILE A 74 11.79 6.30 22.86
N THR A 75 10.82 7.12 22.49
CA THR A 75 10.98 8.19 21.51
C THR A 75 10.53 9.53 22.05
N ALA A 76 11.14 10.61 21.58
CA ALA A 76 10.74 11.96 21.99
C ALA A 76 9.35 12.33 21.46
N LYS A 77 8.96 11.80 20.27
CA LYS A 77 7.66 12.03 19.63
C LYS A 77 7.38 10.92 18.62
N LEU A 78 6.11 10.52 18.45
CA LEU A 78 5.71 9.44 17.52
C LEU A 78 6.10 9.72 16.07
N ASP A 79 6.08 10.99 15.65
CA ASP A 79 6.46 11.38 14.28
C ASP A 79 7.95 11.14 13.95
N ARG A 80 8.77 10.84 14.95
CA ARG A 80 10.16 10.39 14.79
C ARG A 80 10.19 8.96 14.25
N LEU A 81 9.30 8.10 14.75
CA LEU A 81 9.19 6.72 14.26
C LEU A 81 8.55 6.68 12.89
N THR A 82 7.39 7.30 12.71
CA THR A 82 6.69 7.39 11.42
C THR A 82 5.65 8.50 11.43
N ARG A 83 5.29 8.99 10.23
CA ARG A 83 4.16 9.90 10.02
C ARG A 83 2.93 9.18 9.44
N SER A 84 3.07 7.92 9.13
CA SER A 84 2.02 7.06 8.61
C SER A 84 1.37 6.32 9.79
N VAL A 85 0.08 6.50 10.00
CA VAL A 85 -0.65 5.76 11.04
C VAL A 85 -0.63 4.26 10.78
N LYS A 86 -0.69 3.86 9.50
CA LYS A 86 -0.56 2.45 9.10
C LYS A 86 0.78 1.86 9.55
N ASP A 87 1.87 2.57 9.30
CA ASP A 87 3.21 2.09 9.66
C ASP A 87 3.39 2.07 11.18
N LEU A 88 2.79 3.05 11.88
CA LEU A 88 2.78 3.06 13.35
C LEU A 88 2.06 1.81 13.89
N CYS A 89 0.88 1.50 13.39
CA CYS A 89 0.15 0.29 13.79
C CYS A 89 0.97 -0.97 13.55
N SER A 90 1.64 -1.10 12.40
CA SER A 90 2.49 -2.25 12.09
C SER A 90 3.68 -2.38 13.03
N LEU A 91 4.31 -1.25 13.43
CA LEU A 91 5.39 -1.24 14.43
C LEU A 91 4.88 -1.64 15.82
N LEU A 92 3.70 -1.15 16.20
CA LEU A 92 3.09 -1.48 17.48
C LEU A 92 2.70 -2.94 17.59
N GLU A 93 2.12 -3.53 16.53
CA GLU A 93 1.85 -4.97 16.47
C GLU A 93 3.13 -5.81 16.59
N LEU A 94 4.23 -5.35 15.95
CA LEU A 94 5.53 -6.00 16.08
C LEU A 94 6.03 -5.93 17.53
N PHE A 95 5.98 -4.75 18.15
CA PHE A 95 6.45 -4.55 19.52
C PHE A 95 5.62 -5.37 20.52
N GLU A 96 4.29 -5.38 20.36
CA GLU A 96 3.39 -6.18 21.18
C GLU A 96 3.69 -7.69 21.09
N LYS A 97 3.87 -8.22 19.87
CA LYS A 97 4.26 -9.62 19.63
C LYS A 97 5.59 -10.00 20.28
N ARG A 98 6.47 -9.03 20.51
CA ARG A 98 7.76 -9.21 21.17
C ARG A 98 7.75 -8.86 22.66
N GLY A 99 6.61 -8.43 23.20
CA GLY A 99 6.48 -7.99 24.58
C GLY A 99 7.23 -6.68 24.87
N VAL A 100 7.43 -5.83 23.85
CA VAL A 100 8.16 -4.56 23.95
C VAL A 100 7.18 -3.40 24.02
N ALA A 101 7.30 -2.54 25.04
CA ALA A 101 6.51 -1.33 25.17
C ALA A 101 7.04 -0.21 24.27
N LEU A 102 6.15 0.63 23.73
CA LEU A 102 6.50 1.91 23.12
C LEU A 102 6.13 3.05 24.07
N ILE A 103 7.10 3.91 24.37
CA ILE A 103 6.93 5.09 25.20
C ILE A 103 7.23 6.32 24.37
N SER A 104 6.25 7.23 24.25
CA SER A 104 6.42 8.52 23.59
C SER A 104 6.29 9.66 24.59
N VAL A 105 7.36 10.49 24.67
CA VAL A 105 7.43 11.56 25.69
C VAL A 105 6.42 12.65 25.40
N ALA A 106 6.34 13.15 24.15
CA ALA A 106 5.50 14.29 23.80
C ALA A 106 4.00 13.99 23.88
N GLU A 107 3.59 12.77 23.52
CA GLU A 107 2.20 12.35 23.56
C GLU A 107 1.80 11.72 24.90
N SER A 108 2.73 11.62 25.86
CA SER A 108 2.52 10.93 27.16
C SER A 108 1.93 9.54 26.98
N LEU A 109 2.38 8.84 25.92
CA LEU A 109 1.88 7.52 25.55
C LEU A 109 2.82 6.44 26.07
N ASP A 110 2.26 5.47 26.79
CA ASP A 110 2.94 4.26 27.22
C ASP A 110 2.07 3.04 26.89
N THR A 111 2.54 2.21 25.97
CA THR A 111 1.78 1.05 25.49
C THR A 111 1.80 -0.13 26.49
N ALA A 112 2.62 -0.08 27.53
CA ALA A 112 2.53 -1.02 28.64
C ALA A 112 1.27 -0.78 29.48
N SER A 113 0.76 0.46 29.50
CA SER A 113 -0.44 0.82 30.24
C SER A 113 -1.73 0.42 29.50
N ALA A 114 -2.81 0.14 30.23
CA ALA A 114 -4.12 -0.14 29.65
C ALA A 114 -4.65 1.04 28.83
N ALA A 115 -4.44 2.28 29.29
CA ALA A 115 -4.83 3.50 28.59
C ALA A 115 -4.07 3.67 27.26
N GLY A 116 -2.76 3.41 27.25
CA GLY A 116 -1.94 3.48 26.04
C GLY A 116 -2.36 2.44 25.00
N ARG A 117 -2.65 1.20 25.41
CA ARG A 117 -3.20 0.17 24.52
C ARG A 117 -4.55 0.57 23.92
N LEU A 118 -5.44 1.17 24.72
CA LEU A 118 -6.73 1.66 24.24
C LEU A 118 -6.55 2.74 23.15
N VAL A 119 -5.68 3.72 23.36
CA VAL A 119 -5.39 4.78 22.38
C VAL A 119 -4.92 4.17 21.07
N ILE A 120 -4.01 3.19 21.10
CA ILE A 120 -3.52 2.50 19.92
C ILE A 120 -4.64 1.76 19.18
N THR A 121 -5.49 1.04 19.91
CA THR A 121 -6.63 0.33 19.34
C THR A 121 -7.57 1.29 18.60
N ILE A 122 -7.84 2.45 19.20
CA ILE A 122 -8.65 3.50 18.56
C ILE A 122 -7.97 4.02 17.28
N MET A 123 -6.67 4.31 17.33
CA MET A 123 -5.91 4.78 16.14
C MET A 123 -5.93 3.74 15.01
N ALA A 124 -5.76 2.46 15.34
CA ALA A 124 -5.84 1.37 14.37
C ALA A 124 -7.24 1.27 13.74
N ALA A 125 -8.29 1.35 14.54
CA ALA A 125 -9.68 1.32 14.08
C ALA A 125 -10.02 2.52 13.17
N VAL A 126 -9.60 3.73 13.51
CA VAL A 126 -9.76 4.93 12.68
C VAL A 126 -9.03 4.76 11.34
N SER A 127 -7.81 4.25 11.34
CA SER A 127 -7.04 4.00 10.12
C SER A 127 -7.67 2.94 9.21
N GLN A 128 -8.29 1.94 9.78
CA GLN A 128 -9.05 0.94 9.03
C GLN A 128 -10.29 1.55 8.42
N TRP A 129 -11.07 2.29 9.21
CA TRP A 129 -12.27 2.98 8.73
C TRP A 129 -11.97 3.94 7.58
N GLU A 130 -10.92 4.76 7.67
CA GLU A 130 -10.51 5.64 6.57
C GLU A 130 -10.23 4.87 5.27
N ARG A 131 -9.52 3.73 5.36
CA ARG A 131 -9.24 2.88 4.18
C ARG A 131 -10.51 2.31 3.56
N GLU A 132 -11.44 1.84 4.39
CA GLU A 132 -12.72 1.31 3.96
C GLU A 132 -13.57 2.39 3.30
N ALA A 133 -13.67 3.58 3.91
CA ALA A 133 -14.39 4.72 3.37
C ALA A 133 -13.83 5.21 2.02
N ILE A 134 -12.50 5.21 1.82
CA ILE A 134 -11.87 5.51 0.53
C ILE A 134 -12.22 4.42 -0.49
N GLY A 135 -12.17 3.15 -0.09
CA GLY A 135 -12.54 2.00 -0.93
C GLY A 135 -13.99 2.07 -1.41
N GLU A 136 -14.92 2.42 -0.52
CA GLU A 136 -16.33 2.61 -0.84
C GLU A 136 -16.55 3.75 -1.83
N ARG A 137 -16.03 4.94 -1.56
CA ARG A 137 -16.12 6.09 -2.49
C ARG A 137 -15.55 5.76 -3.87
N THR A 138 -14.43 5.04 -3.93
CA THR A 138 -13.84 4.62 -5.20
C THR A 138 -14.73 3.64 -5.93
N ARG A 139 -15.34 2.68 -5.22
CA ARG A 139 -16.25 1.68 -5.77
C ARG A 139 -17.50 2.36 -6.35
N ASP A 140 -18.07 3.30 -5.59
CA ASP A 140 -19.25 4.05 -6.00
C ASP A 140 -18.97 4.92 -7.22
N ALA A 141 -17.84 5.62 -7.25
CA ALA A 141 -17.41 6.41 -8.41
C ALA A 141 -17.20 5.54 -9.66
N LEU A 142 -16.59 4.35 -9.52
CA LEU A 142 -16.40 3.42 -10.63
C LEU A 142 -17.74 2.81 -11.09
N TRP A 143 -18.64 2.53 -10.15
CA TRP A 143 -19.99 2.04 -10.47
C TRP A 143 -20.81 3.08 -11.24
N HIS A 144 -20.79 4.34 -10.79
CA HIS A 144 -21.42 5.45 -11.49
C HIS A 144 -20.89 5.60 -12.92
N LYS A 145 -19.57 5.60 -13.10
CA LYS A 145 -18.93 5.65 -14.42
C LYS A 145 -19.35 4.50 -15.35
N ARG A 146 -19.42 3.27 -14.80
CA ARG A 146 -19.89 2.11 -15.58
C ARG A 146 -21.32 2.28 -16.03
N ARG A 147 -22.18 2.76 -15.14
CA ARG A 147 -23.60 2.97 -15.44
C ARG A 147 -23.84 4.08 -16.47
N SER A 148 -22.99 5.10 -16.45
CA SER A 148 -22.99 6.19 -17.44
C SER A 148 -22.32 5.80 -18.77
N GLY A 149 -21.83 4.56 -18.93
CA GLY A 149 -21.11 4.13 -20.14
C GLY A 149 -19.70 4.71 -20.29
N GLU A 150 -19.19 5.36 -19.24
CA GLU A 150 -17.85 5.92 -19.24
C GLU A 150 -16.79 4.82 -19.14
N ARG A 151 -15.62 5.11 -19.68
CA ARG A 151 -14.47 4.22 -19.59
C ARG A 151 -14.05 3.98 -18.15
N VAL A 152 -13.98 2.71 -17.78
CA VAL A 152 -13.41 2.25 -16.51
C VAL A 152 -12.31 1.24 -16.80
N GLY A 153 -11.07 1.63 -16.59
CA GLY A 153 -9.91 0.76 -16.82
C GLY A 153 -9.60 0.53 -18.31
N ASN A 154 -9.15 -0.68 -18.64
CA ASN A 154 -8.78 -1.06 -20.00
C ASN A 154 -10.03 -1.31 -20.88
N ILE A 155 -10.04 -0.75 -22.08
CA ILE A 155 -11.11 -0.97 -23.06
C ILE A 155 -11.02 -2.41 -23.58
N ARG A 156 -12.14 -3.16 -23.45
CA ARG A 156 -12.23 -4.54 -23.95
C ARG A 156 -12.05 -4.58 -25.46
N PHE A 157 -11.55 -5.69 -25.98
CA PHE A 157 -11.51 -5.93 -27.43
C PHE A 157 -12.94 -5.94 -27.99
N GLY A 158 -13.13 -5.33 -29.14
CA GLY A 158 -14.44 -5.06 -29.74
C GLY A 158 -15.01 -3.66 -29.46
N PHE A 159 -14.30 -2.87 -28.65
CA PHE A 159 -14.72 -1.51 -28.30
C PHE A 159 -13.56 -0.54 -28.40
N ARG A 160 -13.84 0.72 -28.67
CA ARG A 160 -12.89 1.82 -28.70
C ARG A 160 -13.36 2.98 -27.84
N LEU A 161 -12.46 3.90 -27.57
CA LEU A 161 -12.82 5.16 -26.92
C LEU A 161 -13.55 6.05 -27.91
N SER A 162 -14.67 6.61 -27.50
CA SER A 162 -15.43 7.59 -28.25
C SER A 162 -14.59 8.89 -28.44
N PRO A 163 -14.85 9.70 -29.47
CA PRO A 163 -14.17 10.98 -29.70
C PRO A 163 -14.24 11.95 -28.52
N ASP A 164 -15.21 11.82 -27.63
CA ASP A 164 -15.32 12.63 -26.41
C ASP A 164 -14.28 12.28 -25.33
N GLY A 165 -13.51 11.19 -25.52
CA GLY A 165 -12.47 10.73 -24.58
C GLY A 165 -13.01 10.11 -23.29
N LYS A 166 -14.33 9.96 -23.13
CA LYS A 166 -14.98 9.48 -21.89
C LYS A 166 -15.73 8.18 -22.06
N HIS A 167 -16.53 8.07 -23.12
CA HIS A 167 -17.41 6.91 -23.36
C HIS A 167 -16.72 5.84 -24.18
N VAL A 168 -17.28 4.64 -24.11
CA VAL A 168 -16.78 3.46 -24.84
C VAL A 168 -17.84 3.07 -25.86
N GLU A 169 -17.46 3.00 -27.15
CA GLU A 169 -18.33 2.63 -28.25
C GLU A 169 -17.82 1.36 -28.97
N PRO A 170 -18.70 0.60 -29.65
CA PRO A 170 -18.28 -0.53 -30.45
C PRO A 170 -17.27 -0.11 -31.55
N ASP A 171 -16.21 -0.88 -31.72
CA ASP A 171 -15.29 -0.76 -32.85
C ASP A 171 -15.76 -1.73 -33.94
N PRO A 172 -16.22 -1.22 -35.13
CA PRO A 172 -16.78 -2.07 -36.17
C PRO A 172 -15.84 -3.17 -36.66
N GLY A 173 -14.55 -2.85 -36.80
CA GLY A 173 -13.53 -3.80 -37.22
C GLY A 173 -13.33 -4.93 -36.22
N GLU A 174 -13.16 -4.58 -34.94
CA GLU A 174 -12.99 -5.57 -33.87
C GLU A 174 -14.27 -6.36 -33.59
N GLN A 175 -15.45 -5.76 -33.76
CA GLN A 175 -16.72 -6.48 -33.65
C GLN A 175 -16.87 -7.58 -34.71
N GLY A 176 -16.40 -7.31 -35.95
CA GLY A 176 -16.32 -8.32 -37.00
C GLY A 176 -15.45 -9.49 -36.59
N VAL A 177 -14.26 -9.23 -36.03
CA VAL A 177 -13.36 -10.27 -35.54
C VAL A 177 -13.99 -11.06 -34.37
N LEU A 178 -14.70 -10.40 -33.46
CA LEU A 178 -15.42 -11.07 -32.37
C LEU A 178 -16.50 -12.04 -32.91
N THR A 179 -17.21 -11.63 -33.93
CA THR A 179 -18.24 -12.44 -34.60
C THR A 179 -17.60 -13.68 -35.24
N GLU A 180 -16.49 -13.52 -35.96
CA GLU A 180 -15.75 -14.61 -36.55
C GLU A 180 -15.21 -15.60 -35.50
N ILE A 181 -14.62 -15.10 -34.40
CA ILE A 181 -14.17 -15.94 -33.29
C ILE A 181 -15.32 -16.78 -32.70
N ARG A 182 -16.52 -16.19 -32.54
CA ARG A 182 -17.69 -16.90 -32.03
C ARG A 182 -18.14 -17.98 -33.02
N HIS A 183 -18.24 -17.65 -34.31
CA HIS A 183 -18.61 -18.57 -35.37
C HIS A 183 -17.66 -19.77 -35.44
N LEU A 184 -16.34 -19.54 -35.51
CA LEU A 184 -15.35 -20.59 -35.51
C LEU A 184 -15.42 -21.46 -34.25
N ARG A 185 -15.68 -20.88 -33.09
CA ARG A 185 -15.84 -21.60 -31.82
C ARG A 185 -17.08 -22.51 -31.83
N GLN A 186 -18.20 -22.03 -32.34
CA GLN A 186 -19.43 -22.81 -32.49
C GLN A 186 -19.26 -23.95 -33.51
N SER A 187 -18.44 -23.76 -34.54
CA SER A 187 -18.06 -24.75 -35.52
C SER A 187 -17.04 -25.77 -34.99
N GLY A 188 -16.71 -25.77 -33.69
CA GLY A 188 -15.86 -26.77 -33.06
C GLY A 188 -14.36 -26.51 -33.14
N TYR A 189 -13.91 -25.37 -33.67
CA TYR A 189 -12.49 -25.07 -33.75
C TYR A 189 -11.88 -24.91 -32.36
N THR A 190 -10.65 -25.42 -32.18
CA THR A 190 -9.85 -25.16 -30.98
C THR A 190 -9.38 -23.73 -30.95
N MET A 191 -9.05 -23.20 -29.77
CA MET A 191 -8.54 -21.80 -29.64
C MET A 191 -7.26 -21.59 -30.48
N ARG A 192 -6.42 -22.61 -30.63
CA ARG A 192 -5.23 -22.57 -31.49
C ARG A 192 -5.63 -22.57 -32.96
N GLY A 193 -6.65 -23.36 -33.34
CA GLY A 193 -7.21 -23.35 -34.68
C GLY A 193 -7.82 -22.00 -35.08
N ILE A 194 -8.55 -21.36 -34.16
CA ILE A 194 -9.10 -20.00 -34.34
C ILE A 194 -7.98 -18.98 -34.58
N ALA A 195 -6.94 -18.99 -33.73
CA ALA A 195 -5.79 -18.10 -33.92
C ALA A 195 -5.11 -18.29 -35.29
N ALA A 196 -4.94 -19.55 -35.72
CA ALA A 196 -4.37 -19.89 -37.03
C ALA A 196 -5.28 -19.41 -38.20
N ALA A 197 -6.60 -19.56 -38.08
CA ALA A 197 -7.55 -19.09 -39.06
C ALA A 197 -7.51 -17.57 -39.24
N LEU A 198 -7.53 -16.81 -38.14
CA LEU A 198 -7.41 -15.33 -38.17
C LEU A 198 -6.07 -14.87 -38.80
N ASN A 199 -4.98 -15.57 -38.49
CA ASN A 199 -3.68 -15.25 -39.06
C ASN A 199 -3.62 -15.52 -40.58
N ARG A 200 -4.25 -16.59 -41.07
CA ARG A 200 -4.36 -16.90 -42.52
C ARG A 200 -5.16 -15.83 -43.27
N GLN A 201 -6.17 -15.27 -42.61
CA GLN A 201 -6.96 -14.14 -43.14
C GLN A 201 -6.23 -12.79 -42.99
N SER A 202 -4.95 -12.77 -42.58
CA SER A 202 -4.14 -11.58 -42.32
C SER A 202 -4.74 -10.62 -41.28
N VAL A 203 -5.71 -11.06 -40.48
CA VAL A 203 -6.28 -10.27 -39.39
C VAL A 203 -5.23 -10.10 -38.29
N ARG A 204 -5.05 -8.88 -37.81
CA ARG A 204 -4.10 -8.56 -36.75
C ARG A 204 -4.80 -8.23 -35.44
N THR A 205 -4.09 -8.40 -34.34
CA THR A 205 -4.56 -7.94 -33.03
C THR A 205 -4.56 -6.40 -32.98
N ARG A 206 -5.24 -5.79 -32.02
CA ARG A 206 -5.22 -4.33 -31.78
C ARG A 206 -3.81 -3.72 -31.75
N ARG A 207 -2.80 -4.49 -31.35
CA ARG A 207 -1.39 -4.08 -31.30
C ARG A 207 -0.60 -4.41 -32.58
N GLY A 208 -1.27 -4.84 -33.63
CA GLY A 208 -0.63 -5.22 -34.90
C GLY A 208 0.10 -6.57 -34.91
N SER A 209 0.09 -7.31 -33.80
CA SER A 209 0.74 -8.63 -33.71
C SER A 209 -0.14 -9.75 -34.27
N ALA A 210 0.48 -10.89 -34.57
CA ALA A 210 -0.25 -12.13 -34.90
C ALA A 210 -1.06 -12.65 -33.71
N TRP A 211 -2.17 -13.30 -34.02
CA TRP A 211 -3.00 -13.96 -33.01
C TRP A 211 -2.29 -15.16 -32.40
N ARG A 212 -2.43 -15.32 -31.11
CA ARG A 212 -1.97 -16.46 -30.33
C ARG A 212 -3.14 -17.05 -29.55
N LEU A 213 -2.98 -18.27 -29.08
CA LEU A 213 -3.97 -18.97 -28.24
C LEU A 213 -4.42 -18.10 -27.07
N GLU A 214 -3.50 -17.44 -26.39
CA GLU A 214 -3.78 -16.61 -25.20
C GLU A 214 -4.70 -15.43 -25.51
N HIS A 215 -4.56 -14.83 -26.72
CA HIS A 215 -5.44 -13.74 -27.16
C HIS A 215 -6.88 -14.22 -27.33
N VAL A 216 -7.06 -15.36 -28.02
CA VAL A 216 -8.39 -15.95 -28.25
C VAL A 216 -9.00 -16.41 -26.93
N ALA A 217 -8.23 -17.09 -26.07
CA ALA A 217 -8.69 -17.53 -24.76
C ALA A 217 -9.19 -16.38 -23.89
N ARG A 218 -8.46 -15.25 -23.88
CA ARG A 218 -8.86 -14.05 -23.14
C ARG A 218 -10.18 -13.46 -23.64
N ILE A 219 -10.36 -13.42 -24.96
CA ILE A 219 -11.58 -12.90 -25.57
C ILE A 219 -12.78 -13.78 -25.23
N ILE A 220 -12.64 -15.10 -25.38
CA ILE A 220 -13.72 -16.04 -25.05
C ILE A 220 -14.09 -15.94 -23.56
N LYS A 221 -13.10 -15.89 -22.66
CA LYS A 221 -13.33 -15.72 -21.23
C LYS A 221 -14.06 -14.40 -20.89
N GLN A 222 -13.73 -13.32 -21.61
CA GLN A 222 -14.42 -12.04 -21.43
C GLN A 222 -15.86 -12.04 -21.95
N ALA A 223 -16.17 -12.86 -22.94
CA ALA A 223 -17.51 -13.02 -23.48
C ALA A 223 -18.43 -13.90 -22.60
N THR A 224 -17.87 -14.81 -21.82
CA THR A 224 -18.60 -15.73 -20.93
C THR A 224 -18.64 -15.28 -19.47
N GLY A 225 -17.88 -14.24 -19.08
CA GLY A 225 -17.91 -13.68 -17.72
C GLY A 225 -19.15 -12.79 -17.47
N PRO A 226 -19.59 -12.63 -16.22
CA PRO A 226 -20.69 -11.73 -15.88
C PRO A 226 -20.40 -10.30 -16.33
N ARG A 227 -21.42 -9.64 -16.84
CA ARG A 227 -21.41 -8.23 -17.28
C ARG A 227 -21.18 -7.26 -16.12
#